data_0ce828f5adaa932efedaaea95b511457
#
_entry.id   0ce828f5adaa932efedaaea95b511457
#
_cell.length_a   1.000
_cell.length_b   1.000
_cell.length_c   1.000
_cell.angle_alpha   90.00
_cell.angle_beta   90.00
_cell.angle_gamma   90.00
#
_symmetry.space_group_name_H-M   'P 1'
#
loop_
_entity.id
_entity.type
_entity.pdbx_description
1 polymer ?
#
loop_
_entity_poly.entity_id
_entity_poly.type
_entity_poly.pdbx_seq_one_letter_code
_entity_poly.pdbx_strand_id
1 'polypeptide(L)'
;EVSGAAEQLALTFIRVIGKRKEEWALAITGWVVSIPVFADSAIVIFAPLVKAMSSVTGISVVGLALSLACGLQLTHCLVPPTPGPLTAAGMLGVDVGQMIMIGAGISIPMLIVVVFYCKYIGKKIYQIPNEGGHGYERKEFKKEYIKSMEEVEKLVGEKNLPSFTASILPIIIPIVLIFVKTFWGLFGTGEGVANTIISLVGEPIFALGVGTMAGGIGSANIV
;
A
#
# COMPACT_ATOMS: atom_id res chain seq x y z
N GLU A 1 -8.56 3.84 -12.25
CA GLU A 1 -8.31 2.94 -13.40
C GLU A 1 -8.35 3.70 -14.74
N VAL A 2 -9.26 4.63 -14.93
CA VAL A 2 -9.40 5.38 -16.19
C VAL A 2 -8.22 6.32 -16.47
N SER A 3 -7.55 6.83 -15.44
CA SER A 3 -6.49 7.83 -15.56
C SER A 3 -5.08 7.27 -15.86
N GLY A 4 -4.86 5.96 -15.81
CA GLY A 4 -3.53 5.35 -15.93
C GLY A 4 -2.57 5.64 -14.77
N ALA A 5 -3.04 6.30 -13.71
CA ALA A 5 -2.21 6.68 -12.56
C ALA A 5 -1.62 5.46 -11.83
N ALA A 6 -2.40 4.39 -11.70
CA ALA A 6 -1.95 3.14 -11.05
C ALA A 6 -0.86 2.45 -11.87
N GLU A 7 -0.94 2.46 -13.19
CA GLU A 7 0.08 1.92 -14.10
C GLU A 7 1.37 2.73 -14.02
N GLN A 8 1.27 4.07 -13.98
CA GLN A 8 2.43 4.95 -13.81
C GLN A 8 3.17 4.67 -12.49
N LEU A 9 2.42 4.51 -11.41
CA LEU A 9 2.99 4.15 -10.11
C LEU A 9 3.63 2.76 -10.14
N ALA A 10 2.95 1.76 -10.74
CA ALA A 10 3.48 0.41 -10.88
C ALA A 10 4.82 0.41 -11.60
N LEU A 11 4.93 1.13 -12.73
CA LEU A 11 6.20 1.29 -13.46
C LEU A 11 7.30 1.90 -12.60
N THR A 12 6.96 2.98 -11.90
CA THR A 12 7.96 3.66 -11.06
C THR A 12 8.45 2.74 -9.94
N PHE A 13 7.54 2.01 -9.28
CA PHE A 13 7.90 1.01 -8.28
C PHE A 13 8.83 -0.07 -8.86
N ILE A 14 8.51 -0.62 -10.03
CA ILE A 14 9.32 -1.65 -10.68
C ILE A 14 10.71 -1.12 -11.07
N ARG A 15 10.79 0.13 -11.56
CA ARG A 15 12.07 0.77 -11.90
C ARG A 15 12.96 1.00 -10.69
N VAL A 16 12.39 1.45 -9.57
CA VAL A 16 13.15 1.78 -8.35
C VAL A 16 13.62 0.52 -7.62
N ILE A 17 12.77 -0.50 -7.53
CA ILE A 17 13.02 -1.69 -6.69
C ILE A 17 13.73 -2.79 -7.47
N GLY A 18 13.59 -2.77 -8.80
CA GLY A 18 14.18 -3.76 -9.70
C GLY A 18 13.31 -5.01 -9.88
N LYS A 19 13.64 -5.78 -10.92
CA LYS A 19 12.91 -6.98 -11.34
C LYS A 19 12.84 -8.06 -10.27
N ARG A 20 11.73 -8.77 -10.22
CA ARG A 20 11.47 -9.94 -9.37
C ARG A 20 11.49 -9.66 -7.86
N LYS A 21 11.36 -8.38 -7.48
CA LYS A 21 11.31 -7.95 -6.08
C LYS A 21 9.99 -7.24 -5.74
N GLU A 22 8.98 -7.39 -6.60
CA GLU A 22 7.70 -6.68 -6.50
C GLU A 22 6.97 -7.05 -5.20
N GLU A 23 7.01 -8.34 -4.79
CA GLU A 23 6.42 -8.77 -3.53
C GLU A 23 7.19 -8.19 -2.32
N TRP A 24 8.53 -8.08 -2.41
CA TRP A 24 9.33 -7.40 -1.39
C TRP A 24 8.98 -5.93 -1.30
N ALA A 25 8.82 -5.29 -2.45
CA ALA A 25 8.44 -3.89 -2.53
C ALA A 25 7.13 -3.60 -1.81
N LEU A 26 6.10 -4.37 -2.14
CA LEU A 26 4.78 -4.20 -1.54
C LEU A 26 4.78 -4.56 -0.05
N ALA A 27 5.51 -5.61 0.34
CA ALA A 27 5.62 -5.98 1.75
C ALA A 27 6.31 -4.89 2.58
N ILE A 28 7.43 -4.33 2.10
CA ILE A 28 8.15 -3.24 2.77
C ILE A 28 7.30 -1.97 2.78
N THR A 29 6.65 -1.64 1.67
CA THR A 29 5.72 -0.50 1.60
C THR A 29 4.59 -0.65 2.61
N GLY A 30 3.96 -1.82 2.68
CA GLY A 30 2.94 -2.11 3.68
C GLY A 30 3.47 -1.98 5.10
N TRP A 31 4.65 -2.53 5.36
CA TRP A 31 5.30 -2.47 6.67
C TRP A 31 5.56 -1.02 7.14
N VAL A 32 6.05 -0.16 6.26
CA VAL A 32 6.32 1.26 6.57
C VAL A 32 5.02 2.06 6.71
N VAL A 33 4.09 1.88 5.76
CA VAL A 33 2.85 2.67 5.71
C VAL A 33 1.93 2.37 6.88
N SER A 34 1.94 1.13 7.37
CA SER A 34 1.06 0.75 8.48
C SER A 34 1.52 1.26 9.86
N ILE A 35 2.69 1.89 9.95
CA ILE A 35 3.09 2.58 11.20
C ILE A 35 2.05 3.66 11.56
N PRO A 36 1.76 4.63 10.69
CA PRO A 36 0.77 5.68 10.97
C PRO A 36 -0.65 5.36 10.49
N VAL A 37 -0.85 4.38 9.61
CA VAL A 37 -2.12 4.14 8.90
C VAL A 37 -2.68 2.78 9.24
N PHE A 38 -3.99 2.71 9.48
CA PHE A 38 -4.67 1.43 9.68
C PHE A 38 -4.56 0.54 8.43
N ALA A 39 -4.27 -0.73 8.64
CA ALA A 39 -4.07 -1.71 7.57
C ALA A 39 -5.26 -1.76 6.59
N ASP A 40 -6.49 -1.70 7.09
CA ASP A 40 -7.71 -1.75 6.27
C ASP A 40 -7.77 -0.59 5.27
N SER A 41 -7.50 0.63 5.74
CA SER A 41 -7.49 1.83 4.90
C SER A 41 -6.36 1.77 3.86
N ALA A 42 -5.18 1.32 4.28
CA ALA A 42 -4.04 1.19 3.39
C ALA A 42 -4.28 0.14 2.29
N ILE A 43 -4.91 -1.01 2.60
CA ILE A 43 -5.27 -2.01 1.58
C ILE A 43 -6.15 -1.41 0.50
N VAL A 44 -7.17 -0.61 0.88
CA VAL A 44 -8.06 0.03 -0.09
C VAL A 44 -7.30 1.04 -0.98
N ILE A 45 -6.41 1.84 -0.38
CA ILE A 45 -5.59 2.82 -1.10
C ILE A 45 -4.68 2.14 -2.13
N PHE A 46 -4.03 1.04 -1.75
CA PHE A 46 -3.04 0.36 -2.58
C PHE A 46 -3.62 -0.72 -3.51
N ALA A 47 -4.89 -1.11 -3.35
CA ALA A 47 -5.52 -2.13 -4.20
C ALA A 47 -5.41 -1.86 -5.71
N PRO A 48 -5.64 -0.63 -6.21
CA PRO A 48 -5.44 -0.31 -7.62
C PRO A 48 -3.99 -0.50 -8.09
N LEU A 49 -3.01 -0.15 -7.24
CA LEU A 49 -1.60 -0.32 -7.54
C LEU A 49 -1.22 -1.81 -7.64
N VAL A 50 -1.69 -2.64 -6.70
CA VAL A 50 -1.46 -4.10 -6.71
C VAL A 50 -2.00 -4.71 -8.00
N LYS A 51 -3.22 -4.31 -8.40
CA LYS A 51 -3.85 -4.78 -9.65
C LYS A 51 -3.05 -4.37 -10.88
N ALA A 52 -2.66 -3.09 -10.95
CA ALA A 52 -1.85 -2.57 -12.05
C ALA A 52 -0.48 -3.26 -12.13
N MET A 53 0.20 -3.46 -10.99
CA MET A 53 1.46 -4.21 -10.95
C MET A 53 1.29 -5.63 -11.47
N SER A 54 0.23 -6.34 -11.08
CA SER A 54 -0.06 -7.68 -11.57
C SER A 54 -0.29 -7.71 -13.08
N SER A 55 -1.08 -6.78 -13.62
CA SER A 55 -1.36 -6.68 -15.05
C SER A 55 -0.11 -6.38 -15.88
N VAL A 56 0.76 -5.52 -15.37
CA VAL A 56 1.96 -5.05 -16.06
C VAL A 56 3.08 -6.10 -15.98
N THR A 57 3.30 -6.72 -14.82
CA THR A 57 4.42 -7.66 -14.61
C THR A 57 4.07 -9.12 -14.94
N GLY A 58 2.78 -9.46 -14.95
CA GLY A 58 2.32 -10.85 -15.04
C GLY A 58 2.54 -11.66 -13.75
N ILE A 59 2.87 -11.01 -12.62
CA ILE A 59 2.96 -11.67 -11.33
C ILE A 59 1.54 -11.84 -10.76
N SER A 60 1.31 -12.97 -10.08
CA SER A 60 0.01 -13.25 -9.47
C SER A 60 -0.46 -12.12 -8.54
N VAL A 61 -1.67 -11.60 -8.78
CA VAL A 61 -2.29 -10.61 -7.91
C VAL A 61 -2.42 -11.13 -6.47
N VAL A 62 -2.60 -12.45 -6.29
CA VAL A 62 -2.67 -13.08 -4.96
C VAL A 62 -1.36 -12.94 -4.21
N GLY A 63 -0.22 -13.20 -4.86
CA GLY A 63 1.10 -13.04 -4.24
C GLY A 63 1.39 -11.59 -3.86
N LEU A 64 1.07 -10.65 -4.75
CA LEU A 64 1.26 -9.22 -4.53
C LEU A 64 0.34 -8.67 -3.42
N ALA A 65 -0.95 -9.03 -3.46
CA ALA A 65 -1.92 -8.59 -2.46
C ALA A 65 -1.59 -9.13 -1.06
N LEU A 66 -1.22 -10.42 -0.97
CA LEU A 66 -0.79 -11.01 0.30
C LEU A 66 0.49 -10.37 0.82
N SER A 67 1.46 -10.07 -0.03
CA SER A 67 2.70 -9.39 0.38
C SER A 67 2.40 -8.03 1.00
N LEU A 68 1.55 -7.23 0.36
CA LEU A 68 1.11 -5.95 0.90
C LEU A 68 0.35 -6.13 2.22
N ALA A 69 -0.68 -6.98 2.23
CA ALA A 69 -1.55 -7.17 3.39
C ALA A 69 -0.77 -7.69 4.61
N CYS A 70 0.14 -8.64 4.41
CA CYS A 70 0.96 -9.16 5.49
C CYS A 70 1.97 -8.11 5.99
N GLY A 71 2.58 -7.33 5.09
CA GLY A 71 3.44 -6.22 5.49
C GLY A 71 2.70 -5.20 6.36
N LEU A 72 1.51 -4.79 5.95
CA LEU A 72 0.63 -3.90 6.71
C LEU A 72 0.27 -4.50 8.08
N GLN A 73 -0.14 -5.76 8.11
CA GLN A 73 -0.62 -6.41 9.31
C GLN A 73 0.47 -6.64 10.35
N LEU A 74 1.70 -6.95 9.93
CA LEU A 74 2.83 -7.11 10.84
C LEU A 74 3.05 -5.85 11.68
N THR A 75 3.12 -4.70 11.05
CA THR A 75 3.33 -3.44 11.76
C THR A 75 2.09 -3.04 12.54
N HIS A 76 0.91 -3.20 11.96
CA HIS A 76 -0.35 -2.88 12.63
C HIS A 76 -0.54 -3.63 13.94
N CYS A 77 -0.12 -4.89 14.02
CA CYS A 77 -0.27 -5.73 15.21
C CYS A 77 0.87 -5.61 16.22
N LEU A 78 2.05 -5.18 15.81
CA LEU A 78 3.25 -5.23 16.63
C LEU A 78 3.81 -3.86 17.04
N VAL A 79 3.52 -2.82 16.26
CA VAL A 79 4.19 -1.52 16.42
C VAL A 79 3.19 -0.42 16.77
N PRO A 80 3.32 0.25 17.94
CA PRO A 80 2.59 1.49 18.18
C PRO A 80 2.87 2.54 17.09
N PRO A 81 1.97 3.50 16.82
CA PRO A 81 0.84 3.94 17.64
C PRO A 81 -0.50 3.27 17.33
N THR A 82 -0.52 2.14 16.64
CA THR A 82 -1.78 1.41 16.41
C THR A 82 -2.44 1.01 17.73
N PRO A 83 -3.79 0.99 17.81
CA PRO A 83 -4.52 0.85 19.09
C PRO A 83 -4.19 -0.43 19.85
N GLY A 84 -4.01 -1.56 19.15
CA GLY A 84 -3.70 -2.85 19.77
C GLY A 84 -2.41 -2.82 20.59
N PRO A 85 -1.25 -2.58 19.96
CA PRO A 85 0.03 -2.46 20.64
C PRO A 85 0.06 -1.34 21.69
N LEU A 86 -0.58 -0.20 21.40
CA LEU A 86 -0.63 0.92 22.33
C LEU A 86 -1.40 0.56 23.62
N THR A 87 -2.55 -0.11 23.47
CA THR A 87 -3.34 -0.59 24.61
C THR A 87 -2.57 -1.64 25.41
N ALA A 88 -1.91 -2.58 24.72
CA ALA A 88 -1.08 -3.58 25.38
C ALA A 88 0.07 -2.96 26.18
N ALA A 89 0.76 -1.96 25.62
CA ALA A 89 1.81 -1.22 26.32
C ALA A 89 1.26 -0.56 27.60
N GLY A 90 0.09 0.10 27.50
CA GLY A 90 -0.56 0.73 28.65
C GLY A 90 -0.98 -0.26 29.73
N MET A 91 -1.56 -1.41 29.37
CA MET A 91 -1.97 -2.46 30.31
C MET A 91 -0.80 -3.13 31.01
N LEU A 92 0.33 -3.31 30.31
CA LEU A 92 1.53 -3.95 30.84
C LEU A 92 2.49 -2.96 31.53
N GLY A 93 2.21 -1.65 31.48
CA GLY A 93 3.09 -0.61 32.03
C GLY A 93 4.43 -0.52 31.31
N VAL A 94 4.49 -0.91 30.03
CA VAL A 94 5.70 -0.87 29.22
C VAL A 94 5.81 0.48 28.53
N ASP A 95 7.03 1.01 28.44
CA ASP A 95 7.33 2.22 27.69
C ASP A 95 7.02 2.04 26.18
N VAL A 96 6.29 3.00 25.60
CA VAL A 96 5.85 2.94 24.20
C VAL A 96 7.03 2.90 23.24
N GLY A 97 8.12 3.61 23.53
CA GLY A 97 9.33 3.61 22.71
C GLY A 97 10.02 2.24 22.71
N GLN A 98 10.07 1.57 23.86
CA GLN A 98 10.56 0.19 23.95
C GLN A 98 9.67 -0.77 23.15
N MET A 99 8.34 -0.62 23.24
CA MET A 99 7.40 -1.42 22.45
C MET A 99 7.60 -1.24 20.95
N ILE A 100 7.83 0.01 20.49
CA ILE A 100 8.14 0.30 19.07
C ILE A 100 9.42 -0.43 18.64
N MET A 101 10.51 -0.30 19.41
CA MET A 101 11.80 -0.92 19.06
C MET A 101 11.72 -2.44 18.99
N ILE A 102 11.08 -3.06 19.98
CA ILE A 102 10.94 -4.52 20.04
C ILE A 102 10.00 -5.00 18.95
N GLY A 103 8.83 -4.35 18.78
CA GLY A 103 7.84 -4.71 17.76
C GLY A 103 8.40 -4.58 16.34
N ALA A 104 9.10 -3.49 16.04
CA ALA A 104 9.80 -3.32 14.77
C ALA A 104 10.89 -4.37 14.58
N GLY A 105 11.70 -4.63 15.61
CA GLY A 105 12.77 -5.63 15.56
C GLY A 105 12.28 -7.05 15.28
N ILE A 106 11.18 -7.46 15.88
CA ILE A 106 10.55 -8.79 15.67
C ILE A 106 9.87 -8.84 14.31
N SER A 107 9.26 -7.75 13.86
CA SER A 107 8.54 -7.73 12.58
C SER A 107 9.45 -7.90 11.35
N ILE A 108 10.73 -7.51 11.42
CA ILE A 108 11.68 -7.66 10.30
C ILE A 108 11.91 -9.13 9.91
N PRO A 109 12.33 -10.04 10.82
CA PRO A 109 12.48 -11.45 10.45
C PRO A 109 11.16 -12.09 10.03
N MET A 110 10.02 -11.69 10.63
CA MET A 110 8.71 -12.16 10.22
C MET A 110 8.37 -11.71 8.80
N LEU A 111 8.69 -10.47 8.42
CA LEU A 111 8.50 -9.96 7.07
C LEU A 111 9.25 -10.80 6.03
N ILE A 112 10.49 -11.20 6.34
CA ILE A 112 11.30 -12.05 5.46
C ILE A 112 10.58 -13.38 5.19
N VAL A 113 10.17 -14.07 6.25
CA VAL A 113 9.47 -15.37 6.14
C VAL A 113 8.16 -15.22 5.36
N VAL A 114 7.40 -14.19 5.66
CA VAL A 114 6.12 -13.91 5.01
C VAL A 114 6.27 -13.66 3.52
N VAL A 115 7.26 -12.89 3.08
CA VAL A 115 7.47 -12.63 1.64
C VAL A 115 7.79 -13.92 0.88
N PHE A 116 8.62 -14.81 1.44
CA PHE A 116 8.87 -16.12 0.82
C PHE A 116 7.58 -16.95 0.72
N TYR A 117 6.77 -16.95 1.77
CA TYR A 117 5.47 -17.63 1.77
C TYR A 117 4.51 -17.04 0.73
N CYS A 118 4.41 -15.72 0.64
CA CYS A 118 3.58 -15.03 -0.36
C CYS A 118 4.00 -15.37 -1.80
N LYS A 119 5.30 -15.44 -2.07
CA LYS A 119 5.84 -15.90 -3.36
C LYS A 119 5.44 -17.34 -3.67
N TYR A 120 5.50 -18.22 -2.68
CA TYR A 120 5.07 -19.60 -2.83
C TYR A 120 3.57 -19.70 -3.14
N ILE A 121 2.73 -19.03 -2.36
CA ILE A 121 1.28 -19.01 -2.55
C ILE A 121 0.89 -18.36 -3.88
N GLY A 122 1.53 -17.26 -4.27
CA GLY A 122 1.29 -16.58 -5.55
C GLY A 122 1.54 -17.46 -6.76
N LYS A 123 2.48 -18.42 -6.66
CA LYS A 123 2.70 -19.43 -7.71
C LYS A 123 1.66 -20.55 -7.66
N LYS A 124 1.27 -20.98 -6.47
CA LYS A 124 0.28 -22.06 -6.26
C LYS A 124 -1.13 -21.62 -6.62
N ILE A 125 -1.49 -20.38 -6.29
CA ILE A 125 -2.76 -19.75 -6.62
C ILE A 125 -2.46 -18.60 -7.59
N TYR A 126 -2.20 -18.96 -8.84
CA TYR A 126 -1.85 -17.98 -9.84
C TYR A 126 -3.13 -17.36 -10.43
N GLN A 127 -3.30 -16.07 -10.17
CA GLN A 127 -4.41 -15.27 -10.70
C GLN A 127 -3.88 -13.96 -11.27
N ILE A 128 -4.41 -13.57 -12.41
CA ILE A 128 -4.13 -12.29 -13.07
C ILE A 128 -5.43 -11.55 -13.34
N PRO A 129 -5.43 -10.20 -13.34
CA PRO A 129 -6.58 -9.41 -13.74
C PRO A 129 -6.94 -9.69 -15.20
N ASN A 130 -8.24 -9.73 -15.52
CA ASN A 130 -8.74 -9.85 -16.88
C ASN A 130 -8.44 -8.57 -17.70
N GLU A 131 -8.28 -8.70 -19.01
CA GLU A 131 -8.03 -7.59 -19.94
C GLU A 131 -9.12 -6.50 -19.90
N GLY A 132 -10.36 -6.86 -19.57
CA GLY A 132 -11.48 -5.92 -19.38
C GLY A 132 -11.51 -5.18 -18.03
N GLY A 133 -10.54 -5.40 -17.16
CA GLY A 133 -10.47 -4.74 -15.84
C GLY A 133 -11.51 -5.21 -14.81
N HIS A 134 -12.46 -6.05 -15.16
CA HIS A 134 -13.48 -6.59 -14.30
C HIS A 134 -13.27 -8.08 -14.06
N GLY A 135 -12.75 -8.43 -12.87
CA GLY A 135 -12.54 -9.82 -12.45
C GLY A 135 -11.11 -10.31 -12.60
N TYR A 136 -10.91 -11.57 -12.22
CA TYR A 136 -9.62 -12.23 -12.19
C TYR A 136 -9.74 -13.60 -12.84
N GLU A 137 -8.72 -14.00 -13.59
CA GLU A 137 -8.61 -15.31 -14.20
C GLU A 137 -7.58 -16.16 -13.46
N ARG A 138 -7.98 -17.36 -13.05
CA ARG A 138 -7.06 -18.33 -12.43
C ARG A 138 -6.47 -19.22 -13.53
N LYS A 139 -5.14 -19.25 -13.59
CA LYS A 139 -4.37 -20.07 -14.54
C LYS A 139 -3.35 -20.93 -13.81
N GLU A 140 -2.81 -21.94 -14.48
CA GLU A 140 -1.61 -22.61 -14.02
C GLU A 140 -0.40 -21.67 -14.18
N PHE A 141 0.48 -21.64 -13.17
CA PHE A 141 1.65 -20.79 -13.23
C PHE A 141 2.64 -21.26 -14.32
N LYS A 142 2.96 -20.38 -15.26
CA LYS A 142 4.05 -20.57 -16.22
C LYS A 142 5.00 -19.37 -16.15
N LYS A 143 6.31 -19.65 -16.18
CA LYS A 143 7.32 -18.58 -16.14
C LYS A 143 7.21 -17.58 -17.29
N GLU A 144 6.67 -18.04 -18.43
CA GLU A 144 6.44 -17.25 -19.65
C GLU A 144 5.42 -16.09 -19.44
N TYR A 145 4.57 -16.18 -18.40
CA TYR A 145 3.62 -15.10 -18.09
C TYR A 145 4.27 -13.90 -17.42
N ILE A 146 5.47 -14.07 -16.84
CA ILE A 146 6.21 -12.97 -16.23
C ILE A 146 6.92 -12.19 -17.34
N LYS A 147 6.43 -10.99 -17.60
CA LYS A 147 6.91 -10.11 -18.66
C LYS A 147 8.33 -9.59 -18.37
N SER A 148 9.10 -9.37 -19.44
CA SER A 148 10.39 -8.70 -19.33
C SER A 148 10.20 -7.19 -19.10
N MET A 149 11.26 -6.47 -18.67
CA MET A 149 11.16 -5.00 -18.52
C MET A 149 10.92 -4.31 -19.85
N GLU A 150 11.49 -4.82 -20.93
CA GLU A 150 11.27 -4.28 -22.27
C GLU A 150 9.81 -4.42 -22.69
N GLU A 151 9.20 -5.57 -22.38
CA GLU A 151 7.76 -5.76 -22.61
C GLU A 151 6.89 -4.88 -21.73
N VAL A 152 7.28 -4.71 -20.47
CA VAL A 152 6.60 -3.82 -19.51
C VAL A 152 6.69 -2.37 -19.99
N GLU A 153 7.88 -1.90 -20.35
CA GLU A 153 8.09 -0.53 -20.83
C GLU A 153 7.37 -0.28 -22.17
N LYS A 154 7.32 -1.26 -23.06
CA LYS A 154 6.60 -1.17 -24.32
C LYS A 154 5.09 -1.08 -24.12
N LEU A 155 4.51 -1.94 -23.27
CA LEU A 155 3.08 -1.94 -22.95
C LEU A 155 2.60 -0.64 -22.30
N VAL A 156 3.47 0.01 -21.54
CA VAL A 156 3.13 1.22 -20.80
C VAL A 156 3.56 2.47 -21.58
N GLY A 157 4.63 2.39 -22.37
CA GLY A 157 5.10 3.47 -23.24
C GLY A 157 4.11 3.84 -24.36
N GLU A 158 3.22 2.94 -24.72
CA GLU A 158 2.12 3.17 -25.68
C GLU A 158 0.93 3.91 -25.05
N LYS A 159 0.88 4.07 -23.72
CA LYS A 159 -0.19 4.77 -23.00
C LYS A 159 0.24 6.18 -22.64
N ASN A 160 -0.62 7.17 -22.87
CA ASN A 160 -0.45 8.51 -22.33
C ASN A 160 -0.68 8.47 -20.82
N LEU A 161 0.39 8.31 -20.06
CA LEU A 161 0.32 8.23 -18.61
C LEU A 161 0.45 9.62 -17.97
N PRO A 162 -0.26 9.86 -16.84
CA PRO A 162 -0.12 11.10 -16.09
C PRO A 162 1.29 11.21 -15.49
N SER A 163 1.66 12.42 -15.05
CA SER A 163 2.93 12.63 -14.35
C SER A 163 2.97 11.81 -13.05
N PHE A 164 4.17 11.43 -12.62
CA PHE A 164 4.37 10.69 -11.37
C PHE A 164 3.75 11.41 -10.17
N THR A 165 3.92 12.73 -10.09
CA THR A 165 3.35 13.55 -9.00
C THR A 165 1.84 13.51 -8.98
N ALA A 166 1.17 13.64 -10.13
CA ALA A 166 -0.29 13.53 -10.22
C ALA A 166 -0.80 12.13 -9.85
N SER A 167 -0.01 11.10 -10.14
CA SER A 167 -0.36 9.71 -9.85
C SER A 167 -0.21 9.34 -8.37
N ILE A 168 0.77 9.92 -7.67
CA ILE A 168 1.07 9.58 -6.28
C ILE A 168 0.25 10.41 -5.28
N LEU A 169 -0.21 11.60 -5.68
CA LEU A 169 -0.97 12.50 -4.81
C LEU A 169 -2.21 11.84 -4.17
N PRO A 170 -3.06 11.12 -4.93
CA PRO A 170 -4.24 10.43 -4.38
C PRO A 170 -3.91 9.41 -3.30
N ILE A 171 -2.70 8.87 -3.30
CA ILE A 171 -2.21 7.91 -2.31
C ILE A 171 -1.60 8.64 -1.12
N ILE A 172 -0.75 9.64 -1.36
CA ILE A 172 -0.02 10.35 -0.30
C ILE A 172 -0.96 11.21 0.54
N ILE A 173 -1.92 11.91 -0.06
CA ILE A 173 -2.83 12.80 0.67
C ILE A 173 -3.56 12.06 1.81
N PRO A 174 -4.28 10.95 1.57
CA PRO A 174 -4.93 10.20 2.64
C PRO A 174 -3.94 9.73 3.72
N ILE A 175 -2.79 9.23 3.31
CA ILE A 175 -1.77 8.74 4.25
C ILE A 175 -1.30 9.87 5.17
N VAL A 176 -0.98 11.04 4.62
CA VAL A 176 -0.55 12.21 5.41
C VAL A 176 -1.64 12.69 6.35
N LEU A 177 -2.89 12.76 5.90
CA LEU A 177 -4.01 13.19 6.73
C LEU A 177 -4.24 12.23 7.92
N ILE A 178 -4.21 10.93 7.68
CA ILE A 178 -4.35 9.91 8.72
C ILE A 178 -3.13 9.96 9.67
N PHE A 179 -1.93 10.13 9.12
CA PHE A 179 -0.71 10.30 9.91
C PHE A 179 -0.80 11.49 10.85
N VAL A 180 -1.19 12.67 10.35
CA VAL A 180 -1.35 13.89 11.15
C VAL A 180 -2.36 13.67 12.28
N LYS A 181 -3.51 13.05 11.99
CA LYS A 181 -4.50 12.69 13.02
C LYS A 181 -3.91 11.80 14.10
N THR A 182 -3.23 10.74 13.69
CA THR A 182 -2.67 9.74 14.61
C THR A 182 -1.63 10.35 15.54
N PHE A 183 -0.69 11.11 14.98
CA PHE A 183 0.33 11.78 15.79
C PHE A 183 -0.23 12.93 16.63
N TRP A 184 -1.19 13.68 16.12
CA TRP A 184 -1.85 14.73 16.90
C TRP A 184 -2.56 14.13 18.13
N GLY A 185 -3.21 12.97 17.99
CA GLY A 185 -3.86 12.27 19.09
C GLY A 185 -2.88 11.78 20.18
N LEU A 186 -1.60 11.55 19.83
CA LEU A 186 -0.57 11.17 20.82
C LEU A 186 -0.01 12.36 21.62
N PHE A 187 0.06 13.55 21.02
CA PHE A 187 0.71 14.72 21.60
C PHE A 187 -0.25 15.88 21.90
N GLY A 188 -1.43 15.88 21.28
CA GLY A 188 -2.41 16.93 21.40
C GLY A 188 -3.31 16.72 22.63
N THR A 189 -3.18 17.57 23.64
CA THR A 189 -3.93 17.50 24.89
C THR A 189 -5.04 18.54 25.00
N GLY A 190 -5.49 19.15 23.91
CA GLY A 190 -6.41 20.29 23.93
C GLY A 190 -7.81 20.00 23.41
N GLU A 191 -8.85 20.41 24.16
CA GLU A 191 -10.20 20.64 23.61
C GLU A 191 -10.18 21.93 22.81
N GLY A 192 -10.37 21.85 21.48
CA GLY A 192 -10.39 23.02 20.62
C GLY A 192 -10.85 22.72 19.21
N VAL A 193 -11.25 23.75 18.48
CA VAL A 193 -11.69 23.64 17.08
C VAL A 193 -10.64 22.95 16.20
N ALA A 194 -9.35 23.20 16.45
CA ALA A 194 -8.26 22.55 15.73
C ALA A 194 -8.27 21.02 15.91
N ASN A 195 -8.51 20.52 17.11
CA ASN A 195 -8.59 19.09 17.40
C ASN A 195 -9.76 18.43 16.65
N THR A 196 -10.91 19.10 16.63
CA THR A 196 -12.10 18.63 15.89
C THR A 196 -11.84 18.57 14.39
N ILE A 197 -11.20 19.59 13.82
CA ILE A 197 -10.87 19.62 12.38
C ILE A 197 -9.88 18.51 12.02
N ILE A 198 -8.79 18.37 12.77
CA ILE A 198 -7.76 17.35 12.50
C ILE A 198 -8.34 15.94 12.65
N SER A 199 -9.17 15.70 13.66
CA SER A 199 -9.80 14.40 13.86
C SER A 199 -10.77 14.05 12.75
N LEU A 200 -11.54 15.02 12.26
CA LEU A 200 -12.49 14.84 11.16
C LEU A 200 -11.78 14.58 9.83
N VAL A 201 -10.82 15.45 9.47
CA VAL A 201 -10.13 15.39 8.17
C VAL A 201 -9.21 14.16 8.07
N GLY A 202 -8.62 13.74 9.19
CA GLY A 202 -7.83 12.53 9.27
C GLY A 202 -8.64 11.24 9.49
N GLU A 203 -9.98 11.32 9.53
CA GLU A 203 -10.81 10.10 9.52
C GLU A 203 -10.61 9.36 8.19
N PRO A 204 -10.38 8.04 8.18
CA PRO A 204 -10.06 7.30 6.97
C PRO A 204 -11.05 7.52 5.82
N ILE A 205 -12.35 7.62 6.11
CA ILE A 205 -13.38 7.86 5.10
C ILE A 205 -13.22 9.25 4.46
N PHE A 206 -13.01 10.30 5.26
CA PHE A 206 -12.79 11.65 4.76
C PHE A 206 -11.46 11.79 4.03
N ALA A 207 -10.38 11.23 4.59
CA ALA A 207 -9.07 11.25 3.98
C ALA A 207 -9.06 10.56 2.59
N LEU A 208 -9.73 9.41 2.46
CA LEU A 208 -9.93 8.73 1.18
C LEU A 208 -10.77 9.56 0.20
N GLY A 209 -11.82 10.23 0.69
CA GLY A 209 -12.65 11.14 -0.11
C GLY A 209 -11.82 12.29 -0.70
N VAL A 210 -10.97 12.93 0.11
CA VAL A 210 -10.06 13.99 -0.35
C VAL A 210 -9.04 13.45 -1.36
N GLY A 211 -8.48 12.27 -1.12
CA GLY A 211 -7.56 11.62 -2.05
C GLY A 211 -8.18 11.33 -3.41
N THR A 212 -9.42 10.85 -3.43
CA THR A 212 -10.15 10.59 -4.70
C THR A 212 -10.46 11.87 -5.47
N MET A 213 -10.84 12.96 -4.77
CA MET A 213 -11.04 14.27 -5.39
C MET A 213 -9.74 14.80 -6.01
N ALA A 214 -8.61 14.69 -5.29
CA ALA A 214 -7.30 15.10 -5.80
C ALA A 214 -6.90 14.30 -7.07
N GLY A 215 -7.20 13.00 -7.09
CA GLY A 215 -7.01 12.15 -8.27
C GLY A 215 -7.88 12.53 -9.46
N GLY A 216 -9.14 12.94 -9.20
CA GLY A 216 -10.08 13.42 -10.22
C GLY A 216 -9.60 14.73 -10.88
N ILE A 217 -9.09 15.67 -10.12
CA ILE A 217 -8.54 16.94 -10.64
C ILE A 217 -7.27 16.68 -11.47
N GLY A 218 -6.41 15.76 -11.03
CA GLY A 218 -5.20 15.39 -11.77
C GLY A 218 -5.49 14.73 -13.13
N SER A 219 -6.60 13.99 -13.24
CA SER A 219 -7.02 13.36 -14.50
C SER A 219 -7.78 14.29 -15.45
N ALA A 220 -8.43 15.32 -14.94
CA ALA A 220 -9.17 16.30 -15.76
C ALA A 220 -8.26 17.17 -16.66
N ASN A 221 -6.96 17.24 -16.34
CA ASN A 221 -5.97 17.96 -17.16
C ASN A 221 -5.36 17.13 -18.30
N ILE A 222 -5.86 15.91 -18.55
CA ILE A 222 -5.30 14.96 -19.55
C ILE A 222 -6.27 14.74 -20.71
N VAL A 223 -7.46 15.36 -20.68
CA VAL A 223 -8.46 15.34 -21.76
C VAL A 223 -8.32 16.53 -22.68
#